data_a0c8c61eabf3be9905ff365c1c92ad18
#
_entry.id   a0c8c61eabf3be9905ff365c1c92ad18
#
_cell.length_a   1.000
_cell.length_b   1.000
_cell.length_c   1.000
_cell.angle_alpha   90.00
_cell.angle_beta   90.00
_cell.angle_gamma   90.00
#
_symmetry.space_group_name_H-M   'P 1'
#
loop_
_entity.id
_entity.type
_entity.pdbx_description
1 polymer ?
#
loop_
_entity_poly.entity_id
_entity_poly.type
_entity_poly.pdbx_seq_one_letter_code
_entity_poly.pdbx_strand_id
1 'polypeptide(L)'
;MRWPRSWRWLLVPITGGCVVWASVSVLAVVTDTAAVGANTFTTSTWVCDGPDSQTVVAAADAWIDEANANQNSGSTGTLQVRSSNASGNQRSLVRFALPAVPAGCSVTAATLRLYADSQIIGRTIDVHQAASAWDEGTVTWNTSPGATGTAVGSLTLGVAGWQEWTVTAQVIAQYTSNNGFVVRDGTEEAVLPLQQIYRSRESGTNRPELVVSFG
;
A
#
# COMPACT_ATOMS: atom_id res chain seq x y z
N MET A 1 39.05 49.43 -45.50
CA MET A 1 39.02 48.02 -45.89
C MET A 1 37.59 47.54 -45.93
N ARG A 2 37.11 47.17 -47.10
CA ARG A 2 35.72 46.74 -47.30
C ARG A 2 35.63 45.23 -47.06
N TRP A 3 34.70 44.84 -46.17
CA TRP A 3 34.38 43.44 -45.97
C TRP A 3 33.49 42.94 -47.11
N PRO A 4 33.72 41.73 -47.65
CA PRO A 4 32.94 41.22 -48.77
C PRO A 4 31.53 40.83 -48.31
N ARG A 5 30.58 41.20 -49.13
CA ARG A 5 29.13 41.10 -48.98
C ARG A 5 28.59 39.73 -49.37
N SER A 6 29.24 38.63 -49.00
CA SER A 6 28.92 37.34 -49.61
C SER A 6 28.24 36.30 -48.67
N TRP A 7 27.70 36.74 -47.53
CA TRP A 7 27.05 35.80 -46.63
C TRP A 7 25.54 35.99 -46.51
N ARG A 8 24.92 36.60 -47.48
CA ARG A 8 23.48 36.91 -47.46
C ARG A 8 22.56 35.81 -47.98
N TRP A 9 23.06 34.71 -48.45
CA TRP A 9 22.23 33.66 -49.05
C TRP A 9 22.21 32.34 -48.28
N LEU A 10 22.78 32.28 -47.12
CA LEU A 10 22.71 31.11 -46.26
C LEU A 10 21.50 31.07 -45.32
N LEU A 11 20.62 32.03 -45.49
CA LEU A 11 19.26 31.88 -45.00
C LEU A 11 18.41 31.28 -46.13
N VAL A 12 18.69 30.05 -46.50
CA VAL A 12 17.66 29.18 -46.98
C VAL A 12 16.66 29.14 -45.81
N PRO A 13 15.44 29.51 -46.00
CA PRO A 13 14.41 29.29 -45.00
C PRO A 13 14.32 27.76 -44.88
N ILE A 14 14.97 27.24 -43.94
CA ILE A 14 14.58 25.97 -43.39
C ILE A 14 13.27 26.33 -42.77
N THR A 15 12.27 26.22 -43.63
CA THR A 15 10.88 26.47 -43.35
C THR A 15 10.58 25.92 -41.96
N GLY A 16 9.90 26.69 -41.16
CA GLY A 16 9.62 26.44 -39.75
C GLY A 16 8.91 25.12 -39.40
N GLY A 17 8.97 24.16 -40.29
CA GLY A 17 8.61 22.79 -40.04
C GLY A 17 9.62 22.03 -39.19
N CYS A 18 10.89 22.47 -39.18
CA CYS A 18 11.94 21.73 -38.50
C CYS A 18 11.89 21.78 -36.98
N VAL A 19 11.37 22.84 -36.41
CA VAL A 19 11.35 23.00 -34.94
C VAL A 19 10.21 22.19 -34.30
N VAL A 20 9.09 22.10 -34.99
CA VAL A 20 7.96 21.26 -34.52
C VAL A 20 8.25 19.79 -34.71
N TRP A 21 9.11 19.47 -35.65
CA TRP A 21 9.52 18.10 -35.95
C TRP A 21 10.43 17.47 -34.90
N ALA A 22 11.21 18.29 -34.22
CA ALA A 22 12.17 17.77 -33.23
C ALA A 22 11.48 17.13 -32.00
N SER A 23 10.30 17.61 -31.63
CA SER A 23 9.59 17.07 -30.47
C SER A 23 8.77 15.81 -30.80
N VAL A 24 8.33 15.69 -32.04
CA VAL A 24 7.54 14.52 -32.48
C VAL A 24 8.44 13.38 -32.96
N SER A 25 9.58 13.72 -33.57
CA SER A 25 10.50 12.71 -34.07
C SER A 25 11.22 11.92 -32.98
N VAL A 26 11.38 12.49 -31.78
CA VAL A 26 12.01 11.77 -30.66
C VAL A 26 11.14 10.61 -30.16
N LEU A 27 9.83 10.76 -30.21
CA LEU A 27 8.92 9.67 -29.80
C LEU A 27 8.74 8.59 -30.88
N ALA A 28 8.89 8.98 -32.14
CA ALA A 28 8.80 8.03 -33.24
C ALA A 28 10.07 7.16 -33.39
N VAL A 29 11.25 7.71 -33.03
CA VAL A 29 12.52 7.00 -33.14
C VAL A 29 12.63 5.84 -32.13
N VAL A 30 11.93 5.94 -31.01
CA VAL A 30 11.97 4.89 -29.97
C VAL A 30 11.17 3.63 -30.38
N THR A 31 10.33 3.75 -31.40
CA THR A 31 9.50 2.64 -31.89
C THR A 31 10.00 2.01 -33.18
N ASP A 32 11.04 2.59 -33.80
CA ASP A 32 11.58 2.03 -35.03
C ASP A 32 12.62 0.94 -34.76
N THR A 33 12.55 -0.11 -35.56
CA THR A 33 13.51 -1.20 -35.58
C THR A 33 14.80 -0.72 -36.22
N ALA A 34 15.85 -0.47 -35.44
CA ALA A 34 17.19 -0.20 -36.00
C ALA A 34 17.87 -1.53 -36.33
N ALA A 35 18.04 -1.81 -37.60
CA ALA A 35 18.84 -2.94 -38.06
C ALA A 35 20.30 -2.53 -38.13
N VAL A 36 21.16 -3.10 -37.30
CA VAL A 36 22.62 -2.93 -37.37
C VAL A 36 23.22 -4.27 -37.80
N GLY A 37 23.50 -4.38 -39.07
CA GLY A 37 23.99 -5.64 -39.68
C GLY A 37 22.92 -6.76 -39.59
N ALA A 38 23.26 -7.91 -39.02
CA ALA A 38 22.37 -9.02 -38.78
C ALA A 38 21.60 -8.94 -37.43
N ASN A 39 21.82 -7.89 -36.66
CA ASN A 39 21.16 -7.73 -35.34
C ASN A 39 19.90 -6.88 -35.46
N THR A 40 18.79 -7.48 -35.11
CA THR A 40 17.51 -6.78 -34.95
C THR A 40 17.29 -6.50 -33.48
N PHE A 41 17.18 -5.22 -33.10
CA PHE A 41 16.70 -4.83 -31.78
C PHE A 41 15.17 -4.69 -31.85
N THR A 42 14.47 -5.57 -31.19
CA THR A 42 13.03 -5.43 -31.01
C THR A 42 12.79 -4.76 -29.67
N THR A 43 12.22 -3.57 -29.65
CA THR A 43 11.66 -2.99 -28.44
C THR A 43 10.37 -3.76 -28.14
N SER A 44 10.39 -4.65 -27.17
CA SER A 44 9.16 -5.20 -26.63
C SER A 44 8.49 -4.14 -25.76
N THR A 45 7.22 -3.93 -25.95
CA THR A 45 6.41 -3.24 -24.95
C THR A 45 6.44 -4.08 -23.67
N TRP A 46 6.77 -3.46 -22.54
CA TRP A 46 6.63 -4.09 -21.25
C TRP A 46 5.13 -4.26 -21.00
N VAL A 47 4.67 -5.49 -21.08
CA VAL A 47 3.29 -5.86 -20.79
C VAL A 47 3.29 -6.55 -19.42
N CYS A 48 2.40 -6.16 -18.55
CA CYS A 48 2.15 -6.89 -17.33
C CYS A 48 1.57 -8.25 -17.72
N ASP A 49 2.34 -9.31 -17.53
CA ASP A 49 1.95 -10.70 -17.81
C ASP A 49 1.88 -11.48 -16.49
N GLY A 50 0.98 -11.07 -15.63
CA GLY A 50 0.77 -11.68 -14.34
C GLY A 50 -0.70 -11.74 -13.97
N PRO A 51 -1.05 -12.38 -12.85
CA PRO A 51 -2.42 -12.37 -12.36
C PRO A 51 -2.84 -10.94 -12.03
N ASP A 52 -4.06 -10.54 -12.39
CA ASP A 52 -4.61 -9.22 -12.14
C ASP A 52 -4.65 -8.88 -10.64
N SER A 53 -4.76 -9.88 -9.77
CA SER A 53 -4.72 -9.71 -8.32
C SER A 53 -4.29 -10.97 -7.58
N GLN A 54 -3.75 -10.79 -6.38
CA GLN A 54 -3.45 -11.87 -5.44
C GLN A 54 -4.00 -11.52 -4.06
N THR A 55 -4.59 -12.52 -3.40
CA THR A 55 -5.02 -12.42 -2.00
C THR A 55 -4.08 -13.22 -1.13
N VAL A 56 -3.51 -12.56 -0.12
CA VAL A 56 -2.66 -13.18 0.88
C VAL A 56 -3.28 -13.03 2.27
N VAL A 57 -3.16 -14.07 3.09
CA VAL A 57 -3.59 -14.04 4.49
C VAL A 57 -2.48 -13.48 5.38
N ALA A 58 -2.85 -12.96 6.55
CA ALA A 58 -1.89 -12.43 7.50
C ALA A 58 -0.80 -13.48 7.83
N ALA A 59 0.45 -13.03 7.79
CA ALA A 59 1.62 -13.82 8.20
C ALA A 59 1.89 -13.70 9.70
N ALA A 60 1.48 -12.57 10.30
CA ALA A 60 1.53 -12.31 11.72
C ALA A 60 0.40 -11.34 12.09
N ASP A 61 -0.25 -11.56 13.22
CA ASP A 61 -1.15 -10.61 13.83
C ASP A 61 -1.17 -10.70 15.36
N ALA A 62 -1.56 -9.63 16.00
CA ALA A 62 -1.71 -9.56 17.44
C ALA A 62 -2.63 -8.39 17.80
N TRP A 63 -3.20 -8.42 18.97
CA TRP A 63 -3.75 -7.20 19.56
C TRP A 63 -3.04 -6.85 20.86
N ILE A 64 -3.02 -5.59 21.20
CA ILE A 64 -2.32 -5.02 22.35
C ILE A 64 -3.31 -4.24 23.21
N ASP A 65 -3.15 -4.33 24.53
CA ASP A 65 -4.09 -3.79 25.52
C ASP A 65 -3.37 -2.82 26.46
N GLU A 66 -3.83 -1.58 26.48
CA GLU A 66 -3.30 -0.55 27.37
C GLU A 66 -3.46 -0.91 28.85
N ALA A 67 -4.61 -1.52 29.22
CA ALA A 67 -4.87 -1.94 30.59
C ALA A 67 -3.98 -3.09 31.05
N ASN A 68 -3.53 -3.92 30.12
CA ASN A 68 -2.64 -5.06 30.34
C ASN A 68 -1.36 -4.92 29.53
N ALA A 69 -0.64 -3.84 29.79
CA ALA A 69 0.39 -3.31 28.90
C ALA A 69 1.59 -4.25 28.63
N ASN A 70 1.77 -5.32 29.40
CA ASN A 70 2.79 -6.35 29.20
C ASN A 70 2.24 -7.68 28.67
N GLN A 71 0.92 -7.76 28.43
CA GLN A 71 0.31 -8.97 27.89
C GLN A 71 0.53 -9.06 26.38
N ASN A 72 1.00 -10.25 25.92
CA ASN A 72 1.00 -10.61 24.52
C ASN A 72 -0.29 -11.36 24.16
N SER A 73 -0.86 -11.05 23.01
CA SER A 73 -2.09 -11.68 22.52
C SER A 73 -1.96 -12.18 21.07
N GLY A 74 -0.75 -12.49 20.62
CA GLY A 74 -0.47 -12.95 19.26
C GLY A 74 -0.93 -14.37 18.94
N SER A 75 -1.43 -15.15 19.92
CA SER A 75 -1.95 -16.50 19.71
C SER A 75 -3.46 -16.61 19.87
N THR A 76 -4.16 -15.48 19.95
CA THR A 76 -5.61 -15.46 20.17
C THR A 76 -6.40 -15.57 18.86
N GLY A 77 -7.53 -16.26 18.87
CA GLY A 77 -8.40 -16.44 17.70
C GLY A 77 -9.11 -15.15 17.25
N THR A 78 -8.88 -14.03 17.94
CA THR A 78 -9.52 -12.73 17.65
C THR A 78 -8.51 -11.59 17.73
N LEU A 79 -8.79 -10.53 16.97
CA LEU A 79 -8.17 -9.22 17.08
C LEU A 79 -9.16 -8.25 17.71
N GLN A 80 -8.68 -7.31 18.50
CA GLN A 80 -9.50 -6.38 19.24
C GLN A 80 -9.07 -4.94 18.99
N VAL A 81 -10.06 -4.08 18.74
CA VAL A 81 -9.89 -2.63 18.68
C VAL A 81 -10.90 -2.02 19.65
N ARG A 82 -10.42 -1.29 20.64
CA ARG A 82 -11.28 -0.66 21.65
C ARG A 82 -10.85 0.78 21.89
N SER A 83 -11.83 1.63 22.05
CA SER A 83 -11.67 2.98 22.58
C SER A 83 -12.24 3.04 24.00
N SER A 84 -11.43 3.51 24.96
CA SER A 84 -11.84 3.66 26.35
C SER A 84 -10.95 4.68 27.06
N ASN A 85 -11.55 5.59 27.83
CA ASN A 85 -10.85 6.69 28.52
C ASN A 85 -10.12 6.30 29.82
N ALA A 86 -10.18 5.07 30.25
CA ALA A 86 -9.56 4.60 31.48
C ALA A 86 -8.35 3.69 31.21
N SER A 87 -7.41 4.17 30.37
CA SER A 87 -6.26 3.38 29.93
C SER A 87 -6.68 2.00 29.41
N GLY A 88 -7.73 1.97 28.62
CA GLY A 88 -8.36 0.74 28.18
C GLY A 88 -8.40 0.61 26.66
N ASN A 89 -7.62 1.41 25.93
CA ASN A 89 -7.54 1.31 24.49
C ASN A 89 -6.93 -0.03 24.06
N GLN A 90 -7.45 -0.59 22.99
CA GLN A 90 -6.88 -1.79 22.36
C GLN A 90 -6.66 -1.52 20.88
N ARG A 91 -5.55 -1.99 20.37
CA ARG A 91 -5.15 -1.86 18.95
C ARG A 91 -4.78 -3.21 18.40
N SER A 92 -5.06 -3.43 17.13
CA SER A 92 -4.65 -4.63 16.42
C SER A 92 -3.48 -4.33 15.49
N LEU A 93 -2.61 -5.30 15.36
CA LEU A 93 -1.45 -5.31 14.49
C LEU A 93 -1.64 -6.42 13.46
N VAL A 94 -1.41 -6.15 12.18
CA VAL A 94 -1.45 -7.18 11.14
C VAL A 94 -0.31 -6.96 10.15
N ARG A 95 0.35 -8.04 9.74
CA ARG A 95 1.43 -8.02 8.76
C ARG A 95 1.25 -9.16 7.76
N PHE A 96 1.54 -8.90 6.50
CA PHE A 96 1.37 -9.83 5.40
C PHE A 96 2.71 -10.16 4.75
N ALA A 97 2.89 -11.40 4.30
CA ALA A 97 3.94 -11.71 3.34
C ALA A 97 3.49 -11.19 1.97
N LEU A 98 4.08 -10.08 1.51
CA LEU A 98 3.68 -9.48 0.25
C LEU A 98 3.99 -10.41 -0.92
N PRO A 99 3.07 -10.57 -1.88
CA PRO A 99 3.32 -11.38 -3.07
C PRO A 99 4.38 -10.71 -3.95
N ALA A 100 5.15 -11.51 -4.68
CA ALA A 100 6.11 -10.94 -5.64
C ALA A 100 5.36 -10.16 -6.72
N VAL A 101 5.86 -8.98 -7.07
CA VAL A 101 5.32 -8.21 -8.20
C VAL A 101 5.70 -8.95 -9.50
N PRO A 102 4.73 -9.32 -10.34
CA PRO A 102 5.03 -10.01 -11.60
C PRO A 102 5.88 -9.14 -12.53
N ALA A 103 6.64 -9.79 -13.42
CA ALA A 103 7.51 -9.07 -14.34
C ALA A 103 6.70 -8.13 -15.24
N GLY A 104 7.16 -6.90 -15.38
CA GLY A 104 6.50 -5.86 -16.18
C GLY A 104 5.27 -5.23 -15.51
N CYS A 105 4.88 -5.69 -14.30
CA CYS A 105 3.75 -5.15 -13.55
C CYS A 105 4.17 -4.16 -12.47
N SER A 106 3.21 -3.40 -12.00
CA SER A 106 3.28 -2.59 -10.79
C SER A 106 2.06 -2.85 -9.90
N VAL A 107 2.15 -2.49 -8.63
CA VAL A 107 0.97 -2.53 -7.75
C VAL A 107 0.05 -1.36 -8.11
N THR A 108 -1.17 -1.67 -8.53
CA THR A 108 -2.18 -0.69 -8.92
C THR A 108 -3.22 -0.43 -7.83
N ALA A 109 -3.53 -1.44 -7.02
CA ALA A 109 -4.40 -1.30 -5.86
C ALA A 109 -4.00 -2.28 -4.76
N ALA A 110 -4.29 -1.91 -3.51
CA ALA A 110 -4.21 -2.83 -2.38
C ALA A 110 -5.31 -2.52 -1.36
N THR A 111 -5.97 -3.59 -0.89
CA THR A 111 -7.07 -3.51 0.07
C THR A 111 -6.80 -4.44 1.25
N LEU A 112 -6.72 -3.87 2.45
CA LEU A 112 -6.72 -4.61 3.71
C LEU A 112 -8.16 -5.00 4.05
N ARG A 113 -8.38 -6.26 4.44
CA ARG A 113 -9.68 -6.81 4.77
C ARG A 113 -9.64 -7.50 6.13
N LEU A 114 -10.49 -7.11 7.03
CA LEU A 114 -10.71 -7.76 8.33
C LEU A 114 -12.17 -8.17 8.46
N TYR A 115 -12.42 -9.35 8.99
CA TYR A 115 -13.79 -9.82 9.22
C TYR A 115 -14.23 -9.48 10.65
N ALA A 116 -15.23 -8.62 10.77
CA ALA A 116 -15.79 -8.23 12.05
C ALA A 116 -16.88 -9.22 12.51
N ASP A 117 -16.65 -9.87 13.64
CA ASP A 117 -17.66 -10.67 14.33
C ASP A 117 -18.57 -9.77 15.19
N SER A 118 -18.02 -8.67 15.72
CA SER A 118 -18.75 -7.68 16.52
C SER A 118 -18.18 -6.28 16.31
N GLN A 119 -19.05 -5.28 16.21
CA GLN A 119 -18.67 -3.89 16.04
C GLN A 119 -19.69 -2.91 16.61
N ILE A 120 -19.26 -1.69 16.82
CA ILE A 120 -20.12 -0.55 17.17
C ILE A 120 -20.37 0.27 15.91
N ILE A 121 -21.60 0.30 15.44
CA ILE A 121 -22.01 1.04 14.24
C ILE A 121 -21.73 2.55 14.42
N GLY A 122 -21.23 3.17 13.36
CA GLY A 122 -20.90 4.60 13.34
C GLY A 122 -19.54 4.94 13.95
N ARG A 123 -18.78 3.96 14.50
CA ARG A 123 -17.38 4.18 14.86
C ARG A 123 -16.50 4.19 13.62
N THR A 124 -15.51 5.07 13.62
CA THR A 124 -14.50 5.11 12.58
C THR A 124 -13.27 4.34 13.04
N ILE A 125 -12.84 3.39 12.25
CA ILE A 125 -11.62 2.62 12.47
C ILE A 125 -10.56 3.06 11.47
N ASP A 126 -9.42 3.41 12.00
CA ASP A 126 -8.27 3.89 11.26
C ASP A 126 -7.22 2.81 11.11
N VAL A 127 -6.65 2.74 9.92
CA VAL A 127 -5.47 1.93 9.62
C VAL A 127 -4.27 2.85 9.46
N HIS A 128 -3.18 2.53 10.14
CA HIS A 128 -1.90 3.22 10.05
C HIS A 128 -0.81 2.22 9.64
N GLN A 129 0.29 2.70 9.11
CA GLN A 129 1.48 1.87 8.96
C GLN A 129 2.15 1.71 10.32
N ALA A 130 2.61 0.51 10.66
CA ALA A 130 3.44 0.28 11.83
C ALA A 130 4.80 0.99 11.67
N ALA A 131 5.22 1.74 12.69
CA ALA A 131 6.42 2.59 12.61
C ALA A 131 7.72 1.79 12.63
N SER A 132 7.73 0.60 13.21
CA SER A 132 8.89 -0.29 13.29
C SER A 132 8.49 -1.76 13.19
N ALA A 133 9.48 -2.63 13.03
CA ALA A 133 9.28 -4.07 13.05
C ALA A 133 8.79 -4.55 14.44
N TRP A 134 8.00 -5.60 14.44
CA TRP A 134 7.46 -6.24 15.64
C TRP A 134 7.37 -7.76 15.43
N ASP A 135 7.28 -8.49 16.54
CA ASP A 135 7.14 -9.92 16.54
C ASP A 135 5.83 -10.32 17.25
N GLU A 136 5.07 -11.21 16.61
CA GLU A 136 3.76 -11.66 17.06
C GLU A 136 3.78 -12.28 18.46
N GLY A 137 4.80 -13.07 18.75
CA GLY A 137 4.92 -13.79 20.02
C GLY A 137 5.37 -12.93 21.20
N THR A 138 5.82 -11.68 20.94
CA THR A 138 6.41 -10.83 21.99
C THR A 138 5.84 -9.43 22.07
N VAL A 139 5.12 -8.97 21.03
CA VAL A 139 4.55 -7.62 21.03
C VAL A 139 3.52 -7.45 22.14
N THR A 140 3.60 -6.31 22.81
CA THR A 140 2.72 -5.89 23.90
C THR A 140 2.43 -4.40 23.71
N TRP A 141 1.58 -3.80 24.52
CA TRP A 141 1.35 -2.36 24.47
C TRP A 141 2.64 -1.57 24.71
N ASN A 142 3.45 -2.00 25.70
CA ASN A 142 4.71 -1.33 26.05
C ASN A 142 5.80 -1.49 24.98
N THR A 143 5.76 -2.54 24.18
CA THR A 143 6.72 -2.81 23.09
C THR A 143 6.13 -2.56 21.71
N SER A 144 4.96 -1.92 21.64
CA SER A 144 4.26 -1.62 20.40
C SER A 144 5.16 -0.87 19.42
N PRO A 145 5.12 -1.22 18.12
CA PRO A 145 5.87 -0.51 17.09
C PRO A 145 5.42 0.95 16.93
N GLY A 146 4.29 1.34 17.54
CA GLY A 146 3.65 2.61 17.28
C GLY A 146 3.04 2.67 15.87
N ALA A 147 2.41 3.80 15.58
CA ALA A 147 1.79 4.08 14.29
C ALA A 147 2.46 5.30 13.64
N THR A 148 2.70 5.26 12.33
CA THR A 148 3.23 6.42 11.61
C THR A 148 2.11 7.40 11.27
N GLY A 149 2.38 8.69 11.43
CA GLY A 149 1.64 9.81 10.84
C GLY A 149 0.11 9.72 10.91
N THR A 150 -0.53 10.21 9.86
CA THR A 150 -1.98 10.15 9.66
C THR A 150 -2.44 8.76 9.29
N ALA A 151 -3.73 8.48 9.49
CA ALA A 151 -4.35 7.26 9.00
C ALA A 151 -4.14 7.11 7.48
N VAL A 152 -3.83 5.90 7.06
CA VAL A 152 -3.66 5.56 5.63
C VAL A 152 -4.95 5.06 5.01
N GLY A 153 -5.89 4.68 5.84
CA GLY A 153 -7.27 4.36 5.50
C GLY A 153 -8.15 4.51 6.71
N SER A 154 -9.37 4.98 6.51
CA SER A 154 -10.39 5.16 7.54
C SER A 154 -11.71 4.58 7.05
N LEU A 155 -12.41 3.85 7.91
CA LEU A 155 -13.71 3.25 7.61
C LEU A 155 -14.68 3.51 8.74
N THR A 156 -15.82 4.12 8.45
CA THR A 156 -16.94 4.19 9.39
C THR A 156 -17.74 2.90 9.34
N LEU A 157 -17.82 2.23 10.47
CA LEU A 157 -18.42 0.90 10.58
C LEU A 157 -19.93 0.91 10.35
N GLY A 158 -20.40 0.00 9.52
CA GLY A 158 -21.82 -0.25 9.24
C GLY A 158 -22.29 -1.59 9.82
N VAL A 159 -22.30 -2.63 9.00
CA VAL A 159 -22.73 -3.98 9.38
C VAL A 159 -21.55 -4.91 9.64
N ALA A 160 -21.77 -5.99 10.40
CA ALA A 160 -20.77 -7.03 10.62
C ALA A 160 -20.38 -7.73 9.31
N GLY A 161 -19.23 -8.36 9.29
CA GLY A 161 -18.67 -9.00 8.11
C GLY A 161 -17.36 -8.36 7.67
N TRP A 162 -17.05 -8.46 6.40
CA TRP A 162 -15.83 -7.90 5.84
C TRP A 162 -15.82 -6.38 5.91
N GLN A 163 -14.76 -5.85 6.52
CA GLN A 163 -14.43 -4.44 6.59
C GLN A 163 -13.18 -4.21 5.72
N GLU A 164 -13.18 -3.18 4.88
CA GLU A 164 -12.18 -2.99 3.83
C GLU A 164 -11.58 -1.59 3.87
N TRP A 165 -10.24 -1.52 3.81
CA TRP A 165 -9.49 -0.26 3.78
C TRP A 165 -8.57 -0.25 2.57
N THR A 166 -8.60 0.82 1.77
CA THR A 166 -7.63 1.05 0.70
C THR A 166 -6.29 1.44 1.31
N VAL A 167 -5.25 0.65 1.01
CA VAL A 167 -3.90 0.82 1.58
C VAL A 167 -2.79 0.78 0.50
N THR A 168 -3.12 1.12 -0.73
CA THR A 168 -2.26 0.97 -1.91
C THR A 168 -0.87 1.61 -1.73
N ALA A 169 -0.83 2.90 -1.36
CA ALA A 169 0.44 3.62 -1.23
C ALA A 169 1.37 2.99 -0.17
N GLN A 170 0.77 2.50 0.93
CA GLN A 170 1.52 1.87 2.02
C GLN A 170 2.03 0.49 1.64
N VAL A 171 1.23 -0.28 0.90
CA VAL A 171 1.68 -1.58 0.38
C VAL A 171 2.85 -1.41 -0.58
N ILE A 172 2.81 -0.42 -1.48
CA ILE A 172 3.94 -0.09 -2.35
C ILE A 172 5.20 0.22 -1.52
N ALA A 173 5.07 1.05 -0.48
CA ALA A 173 6.19 1.38 0.41
C ALA A 173 6.70 0.14 1.18
N GLN A 174 5.83 -0.78 1.57
CA GLN A 174 6.17 -1.99 2.31
C GLN A 174 6.98 -3.02 1.49
N TYR A 175 7.03 -2.93 0.18
CA TYR A 175 7.99 -3.72 -0.61
C TYR A 175 9.45 -3.36 -0.29
N THR A 176 9.71 -2.18 0.26
CA THR A 176 11.04 -1.79 0.75
C THR A 176 11.23 -2.13 2.23
N SER A 177 10.20 -1.90 3.07
CA SER A 177 10.27 -2.16 4.51
C SER A 177 8.88 -2.52 5.04
N ASN A 178 8.66 -3.82 5.27
CA ASN A 178 7.36 -4.38 5.63
C ASN A 178 7.21 -4.51 7.15
N ASN A 179 6.66 -3.50 7.77
CA ASN A 179 6.29 -3.50 9.18
C ASN A 179 4.79 -3.83 9.42
N GLY A 180 3.98 -3.92 8.36
CA GLY A 180 2.54 -4.14 8.45
C GLY A 180 1.76 -2.91 8.92
N PHE A 181 0.61 -3.16 9.52
CA PHE A 181 -0.38 -2.14 9.86
C PHE A 181 -0.75 -2.18 11.35
N VAL A 182 -1.12 -1.01 11.87
CA VAL A 182 -1.80 -0.81 13.15
C VAL A 182 -3.24 -0.40 12.86
N VAL A 183 -4.18 -1.13 13.41
CA VAL A 183 -5.62 -0.86 13.31
C VAL A 183 -6.11 -0.38 14.66
N ARG A 184 -6.71 0.79 14.71
CA ARG A 184 -7.19 1.40 15.95
C ARG A 184 -8.48 2.17 15.73
N ASP A 185 -9.15 2.52 16.81
CA ASP A 185 -10.27 3.46 16.77
C ASP A 185 -9.75 4.87 16.41
N GLY A 186 -10.42 5.54 15.49
CA GLY A 186 -10.04 6.89 15.04
C GLY A 186 -10.19 7.97 16.09
N THR A 187 -10.98 7.69 17.15
CA THR A 187 -11.17 8.56 18.30
C THR A 187 -11.04 7.73 19.57
N GLU A 188 -9.83 7.47 20.00
CA GLU A 188 -9.54 6.81 21.28
C GLU A 188 -10.03 7.65 22.47
N GLU A 189 -9.98 7.13 23.68
CA GLU A 189 -10.42 7.79 24.93
C GLU A 189 -11.94 8.01 25.03
N ALA A 190 -12.76 7.12 24.47
CA ALA A 190 -14.21 7.18 24.63
C ALA A 190 -14.62 6.97 26.09
N VAL A 191 -15.61 7.74 26.57
CA VAL A 191 -16.13 7.67 27.95
C VAL A 191 -16.69 6.28 28.26
N LEU A 192 -17.35 5.63 27.29
CA LEU A 192 -17.81 4.25 27.39
C LEU A 192 -16.91 3.36 26.54
N PRO A 193 -16.56 2.14 27.03
CA PRO A 193 -15.79 1.20 26.24
C PRO A 193 -16.52 0.84 24.95
N LEU A 194 -15.91 1.13 23.81
CA LEU A 194 -16.45 0.86 22.47
C LEU A 194 -15.51 -0.11 21.77
N GLN A 195 -15.92 -1.38 21.65
CA GLN A 195 -15.04 -2.46 21.19
C GLN A 195 -15.54 -3.06 19.88
N GLN A 196 -14.60 -3.30 18.98
CA GLN A 196 -14.72 -4.07 17.76
C GLN A 196 -13.93 -5.36 17.91
N ILE A 197 -14.48 -6.47 17.45
CA ILE A 197 -13.82 -7.78 17.47
C ILE A 197 -13.74 -8.29 16.04
N TYR A 198 -12.50 -8.55 15.59
CA TYR A 198 -12.21 -9.13 14.30
C TYR A 198 -11.62 -10.53 14.47
N ARG A 199 -11.68 -11.33 13.42
CA ARG A 199 -11.01 -12.62 13.38
C ARG A 199 -9.52 -12.44 13.16
N SER A 200 -8.72 -13.24 13.85
CA SER A 200 -7.28 -13.30 13.68
C SER A 200 -6.87 -14.37 12.66
N ARG A 201 -5.59 -14.47 12.38
CA ARG A 201 -5.03 -15.52 11.54
C ARG A 201 -5.16 -16.92 12.17
N GLU A 202 -5.28 -17.03 13.48
CA GLU A 202 -5.56 -18.26 14.23
C GLU A 202 -7.01 -18.74 14.08
N SER A 203 -7.89 -17.87 13.61
CA SER A 203 -9.26 -18.23 13.27
C SER A 203 -9.29 -19.22 12.09
N GLY A 204 -10.11 -20.23 12.16
CA GLY A 204 -10.21 -21.24 11.10
C GLY A 204 -10.72 -20.69 9.75
N THR A 205 -11.48 -19.58 9.77
CA THR A 205 -12.10 -18.97 8.58
C THR A 205 -12.09 -17.45 8.69
N ASN A 206 -12.24 -16.78 7.54
CA ASN A 206 -12.30 -15.30 7.45
C ASN A 206 -11.13 -14.61 8.14
N ARG A 207 -9.94 -15.15 7.95
CA ARG A 207 -8.69 -14.57 8.48
C ARG A 207 -8.42 -13.21 7.83
N PRO A 208 -7.62 -12.34 8.48
CA PRO A 208 -7.17 -11.10 7.85
C PRO A 208 -6.55 -11.33 6.48
N GLU A 209 -6.95 -10.53 5.51
CA GLU A 209 -6.54 -10.64 4.11
C GLU A 209 -5.99 -9.33 3.59
N LEU A 210 -5.03 -9.43 2.68
CA LEU A 210 -4.59 -8.33 1.83
C LEU A 210 -4.79 -8.74 0.37
N VAL A 211 -5.61 -7.98 -0.34
CA VAL A 211 -5.80 -8.12 -1.78
C VAL A 211 -4.90 -7.12 -2.47
N VAL A 212 -4.00 -7.59 -3.32
CA VAL A 212 -3.06 -6.75 -4.08
C VAL A 212 -3.35 -6.94 -5.56
N SER A 213 -3.62 -5.85 -6.26
CA SER A 213 -3.84 -5.83 -7.72
C SER A 213 -2.62 -5.32 -8.45
N PHE A 214 -2.38 -5.87 -9.63
CA PHE A 214 -1.24 -5.55 -10.49
C PHE A 214 -1.71 -5.08 -11.87
N GLY A 215 -0.91 -4.25 -12.52
CA GLY A 215 -1.13 -3.77 -13.87
C GLY A 215 0.08 -3.04 -14.42
#